data_9fd07ec6727b71bb124ae9db8ee9f7da
#
_entry.id   9fd07ec6727b71bb124ae9db8ee9f7da
#
_cell.length_a   1.000
_cell.length_b   1.000
_cell.length_c   1.000
_cell.angle_alpha   90.00
_cell.angle_beta   90.00
_cell.angle_gamma   90.00
#
_symmetry.space_group_name_H-M   'P 1'
#
loop_
_entity.id
_entity.type
_entity.pdbx_description
1 polymer ?
#
loop_
_entity_poly.entity_id
_entity_poly.type
_entity_poly.pdbx_seq_one_letter_code
_entity_poly.pdbx_strand_id
1 'polypeptide(L)'
;MTAVPPYPEPLEVRHEKGARRLVVSWDDGHLSAYPLDYLRSWCPCAGCQGHAPNARYLDLEGHELVHIEGVGNYAVAPTWEDGHNTGIYSFRLLRGLCPCADCGGEKR
;
A
#
# COMPACT_ATOMS: atom_id res chain seq x y z
N MET A 1 -10.17 18.10 22.02
CA MET A 1 -10.45 16.69 21.85
C MET A 1 -9.88 16.21 20.51
N THR A 2 -9.17 15.10 20.53
CA THR A 2 -8.54 14.59 19.33
C THR A 2 -9.56 13.81 18.49
N ALA A 3 -9.65 14.10 17.21
CA ALA A 3 -10.54 13.36 16.33
C ALA A 3 -10.02 11.93 16.17
N VAL A 4 -10.93 10.96 16.19
CA VAL A 4 -10.59 9.57 15.92
C VAL A 4 -10.41 9.43 14.42
N PRO A 5 -9.28 8.88 13.92
CA PRO A 5 -9.11 8.65 12.50
C PRO A 5 -10.20 7.71 11.97
N PRO A 6 -10.61 7.85 10.70
CA PRO A 6 -11.61 6.96 10.10
C PRO A 6 -11.07 5.56 9.82
N TYR A 7 -9.81 5.31 10.11
CA TYR A 7 -9.15 4.02 9.94
C TYR A 7 -8.18 3.82 11.11
N PRO A 8 -7.79 2.57 11.42
CA PRO A 8 -6.79 2.29 12.44
C PRO A 8 -5.44 2.91 12.10
N GLU A 9 -4.66 3.21 13.15
CA GLU A 9 -3.34 3.78 12.98
C GLU A 9 -2.31 2.68 12.70
N PRO A 10 -1.36 2.90 11.79
CA PRO A 10 -0.29 1.94 11.58
C PRO A 10 0.72 1.99 12.73
N LEU A 11 1.14 0.82 13.18
CA LEU A 11 2.18 0.69 14.21
C LEU A 11 3.54 0.42 13.61
N GLU A 12 3.59 -0.34 12.52
CA GLU A 12 4.85 -0.73 11.87
C GLU A 12 4.60 -1.01 10.40
N VAL A 13 5.57 -0.62 9.57
CA VAL A 13 5.61 -0.98 8.15
C VAL A 13 6.91 -1.76 7.94
N ARG A 14 6.80 -2.97 7.41
CA ARG A 14 7.95 -3.87 7.26
C ARG A 14 8.01 -4.43 5.84
N HIS A 15 9.17 -4.30 5.20
CA HIS A 15 9.41 -4.90 3.89
C HIS A 15 10.02 -6.30 4.10
N GLU A 16 9.24 -7.33 3.85
CA GLU A 16 9.71 -8.72 3.92
C GLU A 16 10.22 -9.13 2.54
N LYS A 17 11.48 -8.82 2.28
CA LYS A 17 12.07 -8.94 0.95
C LYS A 17 12.04 -10.37 0.42
N GLY A 18 12.41 -11.35 1.26
CA GLY A 18 12.42 -12.75 0.85
C GLY A 18 11.04 -13.30 0.48
N ALA A 19 10.00 -12.79 1.13
CA ALA A 19 8.63 -13.17 0.85
C ALA A 19 7.96 -12.27 -0.21
N ARG A 20 8.66 -11.26 -0.71
CA ARG A 20 8.19 -10.30 -1.70
C ARG A 20 6.85 -9.69 -1.28
N ARG A 21 6.82 -9.09 -0.09
CA ARG A 21 5.61 -8.46 0.41
C ARG A 21 5.94 -7.31 1.35
N LEU A 22 4.99 -6.39 1.46
CA LEU A 22 5.00 -5.31 2.45
C LEU A 22 3.98 -5.65 3.52
N VAL A 23 4.36 -5.55 4.79
CA VAL A 23 3.47 -5.88 5.91
C VAL A 23 3.25 -4.63 6.74
N VAL A 24 2.00 -4.33 7.05
CA VAL A 24 1.62 -3.23 7.93
C VAL A 24 0.88 -3.80 9.14
N SER A 25 1.36 -3.46 10.34
CA SER A 25 0.70 -3.79 11.60
C SER A 25 -0.12 -2.59 12.04
N TRP A 26 -1.36 -2.82 12.45
CA TRP A 26 -2.30 -1.77 12.81
C TRP A 26 -2.62 -1.81 14.31
N ASP A 27 -3.01 -0.68 14.87
CA ASP A 27 -3.26 -0.57 16.31
C ASP A 27 -4.52 -1.30 16.79
N ASP A 28 -5.37 -1.74 15.87
CA ASP A 28 -6.53 -2.58 16.18
C ASP A 28 -6.20 -4.07 16.20
N GLY A 29 -4.92 -4.43 16.12
CA GLY A 29 -4.46 -5.82 16.10
C GLY A 29 -4.48 -6.47 14.72
N HIS A 30 -4.86 -5.74 13.68
CA HIS A 30 -4.91 -6.28 12.32
C HIS A 30 -3.51 -6.27 11.68
N LEU A 31 -3.26 -7.25 10.82
CA LEU A 31 -2.01 -7.35 10.07
C LEU A 31 -2.35 -7.46 8.59
N SER A 32 -1.79 -6.53 7.80
CA SER A 32 -2.01 -6.51 6.36
C SER A 32 -0.72 -6.89 5.64
N ALA A 33 -0.76 -7.92 4.80
CA ALA A 33 0.39 -8.36 4.01
C ALA A 33 0.07 -8.18 2.54
N TYR A 34 0.79 -7.28 1.89
CA TYR A 34 0.56 -6.93 0.48
C TYR A 34 1.63 -7.59 -0.38
N PRO A 35 1.29 -8.55 -1.26
CA PRO A 35 2.26 -9.00 -2.26
C PRO A 35 2.73 -7.82 -3.09
N LEU A 36 4.03 -7.80 -3.46
CA LEU A 36 4.58 -6.63 -4.15
C LEU A 36 3.88 -6.36 -5.48
N ASP A 37 3.56 -7.39 -6.24
CA ASP A 37 2.86 -7.22 -7.51
C ASP A 37 1.47 -6.61 -7.32
N TYR A 38 0.77 -7.05 -6.27
CA TYR A 38 -0.53 -6.50 -5.92
C TYR A 38 -0.41 -5.02 -5.53
N LEU A 39 0.56 -4.70 -4.70
CA LEU A 39 0.79 -3.31 -4.25
C LEU A 39 1.14 -2.42 -5.44
N ARG A 40 2.05 -2.86 -6.31
CA ARG A 40 2.47 -2.10 -7.49
C ARG A 40 1.30 -1.88 -8.46
N SER A 41 0.43 -2.88 -8.60
CA SER A 41 -0.74 -2.79 -9.48
C SER A 41 -1.76 -1.76 -9.02
N TRP A 42 -1.75 -1.41 -7.74
CA TRP A 42 -2.63 -0.38 -7.17
C TRP A 42 -1.94 0.98 -7.03
N CYS A 43 -0.83 1.22 -7.74
CA CYS A 43 -0.14 2.51 -7.66
C CYS A 43 -1.10 3.67 -7.92
N PRO A 44 -1.25 4.62 -7.00
CA PRO A 44 -2.24 5.69 -7.11
C PRO A 44 -1.77 6.92 -7.88
N CYS A 45 -0.55 6.91 -8.43
CA CYS A 45 -0.02 8.09 -9.11
C CYS A 45 -0.77 8.36 -10.42
N ALA A 46 -0.76 9.62 -10.87
CA ALA A 46 -1.44 10.02 -12.09
C ALA A 46 -0.92 9.30 -13.33
N GLY A 47 0.39 9.00 -13.37
CA GLY A 47 0.99 8.26 -14.47
C GLY A 47 0.44 6.85 -14.63
N CYS A 48 0.13 6.18 -13.51
CA CYS A 48 -0.45 4.83 -13.52
C CYS A 48 -1.95 4.85 -13.72
N GLN A 49 -2.66 5.82 -13.15
CA GLN A 49 -4.11 5.89 -13.18
C GLN A 49 -4.68 6.74 -14.32
N GLY A 50 -3.82 7.51 -15.03
CA GLY A 50 -4.24 8.27 -16.18
C GLY A 50 -5.28 9.33 -15.89
N HIS A 51 -5.26 9.92 -14.70
CA HIS A 51 -6.24 10.92 -14.24
C HIS A 51 -7.68 10.37 -14.17
N ALA A 52 -7.82 9.05 -14.10
CA ALA A 52 -9.13 8.43 -13.91
C ALA A 52 -9.73 8.84 -12.57
N PRO A 53 -11.05 9.05 -12.46
CA PRO A 53 -11.66 9.47 -11.21
C PRO A 53 -11.61 8.38 -10.13
N ASN A 54 -11.50 7.12 -10.52
CA ASN A 54 -11.42 5.99 -9.59
C ASN A 54 -10.15 5.20 -9.84
N ALA A 55 -9.48 4.78 -8.77
CA ALA A 55 -8.33 3.90 -8.88
C ALA A 55 -8.73 2.55 -9.45
N ARG A 56 -7.84 1.94 -10.22
CA ARG A 56 -8.09 0.64 -10.83
C ARG A 56 -6.87 -0.26 -10.66
N TYR A 57 -7.12 -1.56 -10.67
CA TYR A 57 -6.07 -2.56 -10.61
C TYR A 57 -5.43 -2.73 -11.99
N LEU A 58 -4.10 -2.60 -12.06
CA LEU A 58 -3.37 -2.58 -13.33
C LEU A 58 -2.80 -3.95 -13.74
N ASP A 59 -2.85 -4.93 -12.84
CA ASP A 59 -2.35 -6.30 -13.07
C ASP A 59 -0.89 -6.33 -13.53
N LEU A 60 -0.04 -5.62 -12.80
CA LEU A 60 1.40 -5.60 -13.04
C LEU A 60 2.09 -6.67 -12.20
N GLU A 61 3.21 -7.20 -12.70
CA GLU A 61 3.96 -8.23 -11.99
C GLU A 61 5.46 -8.09 -12.21
N GLY A 62 6.24 -8.77 -11.36
CA GLY A 62 7.69 -8.79 -11.50
C GLY A 62 8.41 -7.56 -10.97
N HIS A 63 7.73 -6.71 -10.20
CA HIS A 63 8.33 -5.49 -9.66
C HIS A 63 8.88 -5.72 -8.26
N GLU A 64 10.11 -5.27 -8.02
CA GLU A 64 10.75 -5.36 -6.72
C GLU A 64 10.75 -4.00 -6.03
N LEU A 65 10.50 -4.01 -4.73
CA LEU A 65 10.55 -2.81 -3.90
C LEU A 65 11.99 -2.62 -3.42
N VAL A 66 12.60 -1.48 -3.74
CA VAL A 66 13.98 -1.20 -3.34
C VAL A 66 14.07 -0.25 -2.16
N HIS A 67 13.07 0.59 -1.96
CA HIS A 67 13.04 1.53 -0.84
C HIS A 67 11.60 1.93 -0.53
N ILE A 68 11.34 2.23 0.75
CA ILE A 68 10.07 2.78 1.17
C ILE A 68 10.33 3.84 2.23
N GLU A 69 9.68 4.98 2.13
CA GLU A 69 9.83 6.03 3.13
C GLU A 69 8.49 6.61 3.53
N GLY A 70 8.44 7.18 4.73
CA GLY A 70 7.24 7.82 5.23
C GLY A 70 7.03 9.19 4.61
N VAL A 71 5.75 9.53 4.37
CA VAL A 71 5.32 10.83 3.91
C VAL A 71 4.44 11.41 5.00
N GLY A 72 4.97 12.38 5.76
CA GLY A 72 4.29 12.86 6.95
C GLY A 72 3.99 11.69 7.89
N ASN A 73 2.81 11.70 8.49
CA ASN A 73 2.33 10.60 9.32
C ASN A 73 1.12 9.90 8.71
N TYR A 74 0.87 10.11 7.41
CA TYR A 74 -0.36 9.63 6.78
C TYR A 74 -0.14 8.69 5.59
N ALA A 75 1.11 8.51 5.12
CA ALA A 75 1.35 7.77 3.89
C ALA A 75 2.76 7.21 3.82
N VAL A 76 2.99 6.34 2.86
CA VAL A 76 4.32 5.85 2.50
C VAL A 76 4.52 6.02 0.99
N ALA A 77 5.78 6.20 0.59
CA ALA A 77 6.17 6.36 -0.81
C ALA A 77 7.18 5.27 -1.16
N PRO A 78 6.77 4.23 -1.89
CA PRO A 78 7.71 3.19 -2.31
C PRO A 78 8.48 3.62 -3.55
N THR A 79 9.73 3.15 -3.65
CA THR A 79 10.54 3.24 -4.85
C THR A 79 10.76 1.83 -5.39
N TRP A 80 10.42 1.64 -6.65
CA TRP A 80 10.50 0.34 -7.31
C TRP A 80 11.78 0.21 -8.13
N GLU A 81 12.18 -1.01 -8.45
CA GLU A 81 13.45 -1.27 -9.14
C GLU A 81 13.55 -0.63 -10.53
N ASP A 82 12.42 -0.38 -11.17
CA ASP A 82 12.37 0.29 -12.47
C ASP A 82 12.47 1.83 -12.35
N GLY A 83 12.68 2.33 -11.14
CA GLY A 83 12.78 3.77 -10.88
C GLY A 83 11.45 4.45 -10.62
N HIS A 84 10.34 3.72 -10.70
CA HIS A 84 9.02 4.30 -10.44
C HIS A 84 8.90 4.67 -8.95
N ASN A 85 8.63 5.93 -8.65
CA ASN A 85 8.59 6.41 -7.28
C ASN A 85 7.54 7.51 -7.06
N THR A 86 6.55 7.61 -7.94
CA THR A 86 5.56 8.69 -7.87
C THR A 86 4.27 8.29 -7.13
N GLY A 87 4.15 7.02 -6.74
CA GLY A 87 2.99 6.57 -5.98
C GLY A 87 3.10 6.88 -4.51
N ILE A 88 2.11 7.57 -3.95
CA ILE A 88 2.01 7.83 -2.52
C ILE A 88 0.80 7.08 -2.01
N TYR A 89 1.04 6.07 -1.15
CA TYR A 89 -0.01 5.22 -0.62
C TYR A 89 -0.37 5.72 0.77
N SER A 90 -1.51 6.37 0.91
CA SER A 90 -1.99 6.76 2.23
C SER A 90 -2.29 5.51 3.05
N PHE A 91 -2.19 5.62 4.39
CA PHE A 91 -2.54 4.49 5.24
C PHE A 91 -4.02 4.14 5.12
N ARG A 92 -4.86 5.12 4.84
CA ARG A 92 -6.27 4.88 4.56
C ARG A 92 -6.45 4.01 3.31
N LEU A 93 -5.71 4.32 2.23
CA LEU A 93 -5.73 3.51 1.02
C LEU A 93 -5.22 2.10 1.29
N LEU A 94 -4.08 1.99 1.99
CA LEU A 94 -3.50 0.69 2.31
C LEU A 94 -4.47 -0.17 3.12
N ARG A 95 -5.16 0.41 4.11
CA ARG A 95 -6.14 -0.36 4.88
C ARG A 95 -7.29 -0.85 4.00
N GLY A 96 -7.73 -0.01 3.07
CA GLY A 96 -8.78 -0.40 2.13
C GLY A 96 -8.35 -1.48 1.15
N LEU A 97 -7.04 -1.61 0.89
CA LEU A 97 -6.49 -2.61 -0.02
C LEU A 97 -6.05 -3.89 0.68
N CYS A 98 -6.23 -4.01 2.00
CA CYS A 98 -5.79 -5.18 2.74
C CYS A 98 -6.33 -6.46 2.09
N PRO A 99 -5.45 -7.41 1.69
CA PRO A 99 -5.87 -8.59 0.94
C PRO A 99 -6.24 -9.78 1.82
N CYS A 100 -6.32 -9.61 3.14
CA CYS A 100 -6.62 -10.73 4.03
C CYS A 100 -8.08 -11.18 3.87
N ALA A 101 -8.38 -12.42 4.28
CA ALA A 101 -9.71 -12.98 4.16
C ALA A 101 -10.76 -12.19 4.93
N ASP A 102 -10.39 -11.64 6.10
CA ASP A 102 -11.30 -10.85 6.93
C ASP A 102 -11.71 -9.55 6.25
N CYS A 103 -10.88 -9.04 5.34
CA CYS A 103 -11.15 -7.83 4.57
C CYS A 103 -11.73 -8.13 3.19
N GLY A 104 -12.04 -9.38 2.90
CA GLY A 104 -12.65 -9.78 1.63
C GLY A 104 -11.68 -10.24 0.55
N GLY A 105 -10.40 -10.45 0.89
CA GLY A 105 -9.38 -10.89 -0.06
C GLY A 105 -8.81 -9.76 -0.90
N GLU A 106 -8.03 -10.11 -1.92
CA GLU A 106 -7.41 -9.13 -2.81
C GLU A 106 -8.47 -8.38 -3.63
N LYS A 107 -8.29 -7.05 -3.77
CA LYS A 107 -9.17 -6.18 -4.55
C LYS A 107 -8.58 -6.04 -5.95
N ARG A 108 -9.01 -6.88 -6.85
CA ARG A 108 -8.51 -6.87 -8.24
C ARG A 108 -9.55 -6.37 -9.21
#